data_e5ed12b32fb579ba9b10f8e998043b2b
#
_entry.id   e5ed12b32fb579ba9b10f8e998043b2b
#
_cell.length_a   1.000
_cell.length_b   1.000
_cell.length_c   1.000
_cell.angle_alpha   90.00
_cell.angle_beta   90.00
_cell.angle_gamma   90.00
#
_symmetry.space_group_name_H-M   'P 1'
#
loop_
_entity.id
_entity.type
_entity.pdbx_description
1 polymer ?
#
loop_
_entity_poly.entity_id
_entity_poly.type
_entity_poly.pdbx_seq_one_letter_code
_entity_poly.pdbx_strand_id
1 'polypeptide(L)'
;AIAAGPRKFFDDLGVWNKLESKAEAINTINILDGSSSISLVFDYKDYVRNNISTSIKSLGHVVENSDLIKQIDLTTKNLKKCGKVKRINSKVLNIKVDKFSAKVFLENNKIISASLIVAADGKNSLIRKMAGIKENKSSYGQEAYVTQILHKEDHNNIALEKFLPGGPLAVLPMKKHNNYYRSAIIWSDNKEVTRSRLKASKSNPDAISYELERHCFDWLGNIKLYGVSNAFPLELIQPKNITSERIILMGDAAHAIHPIAGQGFNLSLRGMEKFSEMCAVRASLGLDIGSIKFLKDYEKKRKLDVVSLINATHALNELFRNSKPYIKTIRRLGLSTVSNAPFLKRAFMKYAMGI
;
A
#
# COMPACT_ATOMS: atom_id res chain seq x y z
N ALA A 1 -4.99 3.46 -0.80
CA ALA A 1 -5.59 3.71 0.52
C ALA A 1 -4.50 3.93 1.57
N ILE A 2 -4.76 4.81 2.53
CA ILE A 2 -3.90 5.14 3.65
C ILE A 2 -4.64 4.71 4.91
N ALA A 3 -4.07 3.81 5.68
CA ALA A 3 -4.66 3.31 6.93
C ALA A 3 -4.60 4.37 8.05
N ALA A 4 -5.41 4.22 9.09
CA ALA A 4 -5.55 5.20 10.16
C ALA A 4 -4.24 5.53 10.89
N GLY A 5 -3.39 4.52 11.19
CA GLY A 5 -2.09 4.72 11.80
C GLY A 5 -1.13 5.52 10.91
N PRO A 6 -0.81 5.04 9.70
CA PRO A 6 0.04 5.76 8.75
C PRO A 6 -0.45 7.17 8.37
N ARG A 7 -1.75 7.44 8.46
CA ARG A 7 -2.29 8.79 8.27
C ARG A 7 -1.65 9.78 9.24
N LYS A 8 -1.45 9.37 10.51
CA LYS A 8 -0.83 10.23 11.53
C LYS A 8 0.55 10.74 11.12
N PHE A 9 1.34 9.90 10.46
CA PHE A 9 2.64 10.31 9.93
C PHE A 9 2.52 11.48 8.91
N PHE A 10 1.46 11.49 8.08
CA PHE A 10 1.20 12.62 7.19
C PHE A 10 0.66 13.86 7.94
N ASP A 11 -0.07 13.68 9.05
CA ASP A 11 -0.47 14.77 9.93
C ASP A 11 0.77 15.47 10.52
N ASP A 12 1.71 14.70 11.07
CA ASP A 12 2.95 15.19 11.68
C ASP A 12 3.85 15.92 10.66
N LEU A 13 3.81 15.52 9.40
CA LEU A 13 4.50 16.18 8.28
C LEU A 13 3.79 17.43 7.75
N GLY A 14 2.59 17.76 8.26
CA GLY A 14 1.77 18.87 7.75
C GLY A 14 1.22 18.65 6.33
N VAL A 15 1.21 17.42 5.87
CA VAL A 15 0.72 17.02 4.54
C VAL A 15 -0.78 16.74 4.55
N TRP A 16 -1.29 16.11 5.62
CA TRP A 16 -2.67 15.61 5.68
C TRP A 16 -3.72 16.72 5.66
N ASN A 17 -3.55 17.80 6.43
CA ASN A 17 -4.52 18.89 6.53
C ASN A 17 -4.97 19.46 5.17
N LYS A 18 -4.10 19.36 4.17
CA LYS A 18 -4.40 19.83 2.80
C LYS A 18 -4.92 18.72 1.88
N LEU A 19 -4.86 17.47 2.32
CA LEU A 19 -5.40 16.31 1.62
C LEU A 19 -6.78 15.91 2.14
N GLU A 20 -7.14 16.27 3.34
CA GLU A 20 -8.35 15.80 4.03
C GLU A 20 -9.62 16.07 3.21
N SER A 21 -9.74 17.24 2.61
CA SER A 21 -10.89 17.58 1.75
C SER A 21 -10.98 16.74 0.47
N LYS A 22 -9.88 16.11 0.05
CA LYS A 22 -9.77 15.27 -1.14
C LYS A 22 -9.74 13.79 -0.82
N ALA A 23 -9.65 13.45 0.46
CA ALA A 23 -9.65 12.09 0.96
C ALA A 23 -11.07 11.59 1.19
N GLU A 24 -11.38 10.36 0.78
CA GLU A 24 -12.63 9.68 1.13
C GLU A 24 -12.39 8.68 2.25
N ALA A 25 -13.22 8.72 3.29
CA ALA A 25 -13.07 7.84 4.43
C ALA A 25 -13.44 6.39 4.06
N ILE A 26 -12.78 5.42 4.71
CA ILE A 26 -13.18 4.02 4.75
C ILE A 26 -13.69 3.76 6.16
N ASN A 27 -15.01 3.67 6.32
CA ASN A 27 -15.62 3.42 7.60
C ASN A 27 -15.83 1.92 7.85
N THR A 28 -16.12 1.19 6.78
CA THR A 28 -16.40 -0.24 6.83
C THR A 28 -15.60 -0.95 5.75
N ILE A 29 -15.10 -2.14 6.06
CA ILE A 29 -14.49 -3.04 5.09
C ILE A 29 -15.30 -4.33 5.08
N ASN A 30 -15.86 -4.68 3.92
CA ASN A 30 -16.60 -5.93 3.70
C ASN A 30 -15.69 -6.91 2.96
N ILE A 31 -15.51 -8.10 3.52
CA ILE A 31 -14.73 -9.18 2.91
C ILE A 31 -15.70 -10.31 2.53
N LEU A 32 -15.71 -10.68 1.24
CA LEU A 32 -16.60 -11.72 0.69
C LEU A 32 -15.78 -12.84 0.03
N ASP A 33 -16.22 -14.08 0.22
CA ASP A 33 -15.66 -15.25 -0.47
C ASP A 33 -16.51 -15.63 -1.69
N GLY A 34 -16.15 -15.12 -2.86
CA GLY A 34 -16.85 -15.41 -4.12
C GLY A 34 -18.34 -15.07 -4.09
N SER A 35 -19.17 -16.07 -4.34
CA SER A 35 -20.64 -15.97 -4.28
C SER A 35 -21.23 -16.37 -2.92
N SER A 36 -20.40 -16.57 -1.89
CA SER A 36 -20.88 -16.92 -0.55
C SER A 36 -21.64 -15.76 0.08
N SER A 37 -22.72 -16.07 0.79
CA SER A 37 -23.45 -15.12 1.65
C SER A 37 -22.69 -14.77 2.94
N ILE A 38 -21.64 -15.53 3.26
CA ILE A 38 -20.83 -15.27 4.47
C ILE A 38 -19.91 -14.09 4.19
N SER A 39 -20.07 -13.03 4.98
CA SER A 39 -19.25 -11.84 4.94
C SER A 39 -18.53 -11.63 6.28
N LEU A 40 -17.32 -11.09 6.21
CA LEU A 40 -16.60 -10.58 7.37
C LEU A 40 -16.59 -9.06 7.26
N VAL A 41 -17.24 -8.40 8.20
CA VAL A 41 -17.38 -6.95 8.22
C VAL A 41 -16.53 -6.36 9.32
N PHE A 42 -15.66 -5.42 8.96
CA PHE A 42 -14.90 -4.57 9.88
C PHE A 42 -15.50 -3.17 9.86
N ASP A 43 -16.08 -2.72 10.98
CA ASP A 43 -16.58 -1.36 11.14
C ASP A 43 -15.72 -0.62 12.18
N TYR A 44 -15.28 0.61 11.87
CA TYR A 44 -14.45 1.39 12.79
C TYR A 44 -15.12 1.62 14.14
N LYS A 45 -16.46 1.66 14.19
CA LYS A 45 -17.25 1.81 15.42
C LYS A 45 -17.03 0.65 16.39
N ASP A 46 -16.80 -0.57 15.88
CA ASP A 46 -16.50 -1.73 16.73
C ASP A 46 -15.16 -1.58 17.46
N TYR A 47 -14.23 -0.81 16.88
CA TYR A 47 -12.96 -0.48 17.52
C TYR A 47 -13.15 0.65 18.55
N VAL A 48 -13.87 1.73 18.19
CA VAL A 48 -14.05 2.93 19.02
C VAL A 48 -14.86 2.63 20.29
N ARG A 49 -15.92 1.83 20.21
CA ARG A 49 -16.78 1.45 21.37
C ARG A 49 -15.98 0.89 22.55
N ASN A 50 -14.86 0.26 22.29
CA ASN A 50 -14.02 -0.39 23.31
C ASN A 50 -12.75 0.41 23.66
N ASN A 51 -12.54 1.57 23.02
CA ASN A 51 -11.37 2.44 23.21
C ASN A 51 -11.82 3.90 23.25
N ILE A 52 -12.44 4.30 24.34
CA ILE A 52 -13.12 5.60 24.52
C ILE A 52 -12.16 6.82 24.31
N SER A 53 -10.87 6.62 24.47
CA SER A 53 -9.84 7.69 24.33
C SER A 53 -9.27 7.84 22.91
N THR A 54 -9.81 7.12 21.91
CA THR A 54 -9.24 7.17 20.54
C THR A 54 -9.84 8.30 19.70
N SER A 55 -8.97 9.04 19.01
CA SER A 55 -9.35 10.04 18.00
C SER A 55 -9.66 9.43 16.62
N ILE A 56 -9.72 8.10 16.49
CA ILE A 56 -9.93 7.39 15.23
C ILE A 56 -11.38 7.56 14.79
N LYS A 57 -11.58 8.09 13.57
CA LYS A 57 -12.88 8.34 12.96
C LYS A 57 -13.17 7.45 11.74
N SER A 58 -12.22 6.62 11.32
CA SER A 58 -12.31 5.73 10.17
C SER A 58 -11.23 4.66 10.23
N LEU A 59 -11.35 3.59 9.44
CA LEU A 59 -10.31 2.56 9.28
C LEU A 59 -9.12 3.07 8.42
N GLY A 60 -9.40 4.04 7.56
CA GLY A 60 -8.42 4.66 6.67
C GLY A 60 -9.10 5.60 5.68
N HIS A 61 -8.35 6.03 4.67
CA HIS A 61 -8.85 6.95 3.64
C HIS A 61 -8.30 6.57 2.27
N VAL A 62 -9.09 6.81 1.24
CA VAL A 62 -8.65 6.75 -0.15
C VAL A 62 -8.32 8.15 -0.63
N VAL A 63 -7.13 8.32 -1.21
CA VAL A 63 -6.64 9.58 -1.78
C VAL A 63 -6.11 9.29 -3.17
N GLU A 64 -6.34 10.19 -4.11
CA GLU A 64 -5.72 10.08 -5.43
C GLU A 64 -4.21 10.29 -5.34
N ASN A 65 -3.47 9.44 -6.05
CA ASN A 65 -2.00 9.49 -6.03
C ASN A 65 -1.45 10.83 -6.52
N SER A 66 -2.12 11.43 -7.52
CA SER A 66 -1.81 12.77 -8.05
C SER A 66 -1.89 13.85 -6.98
N ASP A 67 -2.94 13.84 -6.15
CA ASP A 67 -3.12 14.81 -5.08
C ASP A 67 -2.10 14.61 -3.96
N LEU A 68 -1.81 13.36 -3.59
CA LEU A 68 -0.79 13.03 -2.60
C LEU A 68 0.60 13.52 -3.05
N ILE A 69 1.00 13.19 -4.28
CA ILE A 69 2.30 13.62 -4.84
C ILE A 69 2.37 15.16 -4.89
N LYS A 70 1.32 15.80 -5.40
CA LYS A 70 1.26 17.28 -5.46
C LYS A 70 1.46 17.90 -4.08
N GLN A 71 0.82 17.34 -3.05
CA GLN A 71 0.92 17.89 -1.70
C GLN A 71 2.30 17.65 -1.07
N ILE A 72 2.90 16.48 -1.28
CA ILE A 72 4.27 16.18 -0.85
C ILE A 72 5.27 17.12 -1.57
N ASP A 73 5.10 17.35 -2.87
CA ASP A 73 5.95 18.28 -3.63
C ASP A 73 5.84 19.72 -3.10
N LEU A 74 4.63 20.18 -2.73
CA LEU A 74 4.44 21.51 -2.13
C LEU A 74 5.13 21.63 -0.78
N THR A 75 4.99 20.63 0.08
CA THR A 75 5.66 20.58 1.41
C THR A 75 7.18 20.55 1.23
N THR A 76 7.68 19.76 0.29
CA THR A 76 9.12 19.68 -0.02
C THR A 76 9.67 21.01 -0.58
N LYS A 77 8.88 21.74 -1.38
CA LYS A 77 9.28 23.08 -1.87
C LYS A 77 9.49 24.09 -0.73
N ASN A 78 8.66 24.00 0.31
CA ASN A 78 8.82 24.86 1.49
C ASN A 78 10.12 24.54 2.26
N LEU A 79 10.42 23.25 2.44
CA LEU A 79 11.68 22.79 3.03
C LEU A 79 12.91 23.19 2.19
N LYS A 80 12.77 23.20 0.87
CA LYS A 80 13.81 23.69 -0.04
C LYS A 80 14.10 25.18 0.16
N LYS A 81 13.08 26.01 0.35
CA LYS A 81 13.24 27.46 0.63
C LYS A 81 14.03 27.70 1.93
N CYS A 82 13.87 26.82 2.92
CA CYS A 82 14.60 26.87 4.19
C CYS A 82 15.99 26.20 4.11
N GLY A 83 16.47 25.79 2.93
CA GLY A 83 17.77 25.14 2.76
C GLY A 83 17.87 23.69 3.29
N LYS A 84 16.79 23.14 3.86
CA LYS A 84 16.78 21.80 4.46
C LYS A 84 16.72 20.65 3.44
N VAL A 85 16.24 20.92 2.24
CA VAL A 85 16.10 19.93 1.16
C VAL A 85 16.65 20.50 -0.15
N LYS A 86 17.46 19.71 -0.86
CA LYS A 86 17.93 20.02 -2.21
C LYS A 86 17.43 18.94 -3.16
N ARG A 87 16.65 19.30 -4.18
CA ARG A 87 16.22 18.41 -5.25
C ARG A 87 17.20 18.48 -6.42
N ILE A 88 17.67 17.33 -6.86
CA ILE A 88 18.58 17.19 -8.01
C ILE A 88 17.90 16.26 -9.01
N ASN A 89 17.64 16.77 -10.21
CA ASN A 89 17.02 15.99 -11.29
C ASN A 89 18.14 15.36 -12.13
N SER A 90 18.61 14.20 -11.72
CA SER A 90 19.66 13.44 -12.41
C SER A 90 19.57 11.96 -12.02
N LYS A 91 19.95 11.07 -12.93
CA LYS A 91 20.03 9.63 -12.64
C LYS A 91 21.28 9.33 -11.82
N VAL A 92 21.14 8.34 -10.93
CA VAL A 92 22.29 7.75 -10.23
C VAL A 92 22.92 6.71 -11.14
N LEU A 93 24.22 6.88 -11.44
CA LEU A 93 24.98 5.95 -12.26
C LEU A 93 25.76 4.93 -11.43
N ASN A 94 26.28 5.36 -10.27
CA ASN A 94 27.08 4.50 -9.40
C ASN A 94 27.04 5.01 -7.96
N ILE A 95 27.37 4.13 -7.02
CA ILE A 95 27.58 4.46 -5.62
C ILE A 95 28.92 3.88 -5.15
N LYS A 96 29.62 4.59 -4.27
CA LYS A 96 30.78 4.09 -3.54
C LYS A 96 30.58 4.38 -2.06
N VAL A 97 30.83 3.41 -1.22
CA VAL A 97 30.64 3.53 0.23
C VAL A 97 31.94 3.18 0.93
N ASP A 98 32.28 3.98 1.92
CA ASP A 98 33.34 3.70 2.87
C ASP A 98 32.80 3.77 4.31
N LYS A 99 33.66 3.56 5.29
CA LYS A 99 33.27 3.55 6.71
C LYS A 99 32.62 4.87 7.18
N PHE A 100 32.94 5.99 6.54
CA PHE A 100 32.58 7.33 7.02
C PHE A 100 31.59 8.05 6.11
N SER A 101 31.54 7.69 4.82
CA SER A 101 30.74 8.39 3.82
C SER A 101 30.21 7.46 2.73
N ALA A 102 29.13 7.91 2.10
CA ALA A 102 28.62 7.34 0.87
C ALA A 102 28.71 8.39 -0.25
N LYS A 103 29.25 8.02 -1.39
CA LYS A 103 29.36 8.87 -2.59
C LYS A 103 28.41 8.37 -3.66
N VAL A 104 27.59 9.26 -4.19
CA VAL A 104 26.62 9.01 -5.26
C VAL A 104 27.10 9.73 -6.51
N PHE A 105 27.32 8.98 -7.59
CA PHE A 105 27.76 9.49 -8.89
C PHE A 105 26.53 9.67 -9.79
N LEU A 106 26.35 10.89 -10.28
CA LEU A 106 25.20 11.28 -11.08
C LEU A 106 25.55 11.37 -12.57
N GLU A 107 24.55 11.18 -13.43
CA GLU A 107 24.66 11.29 -14.90
C GLU A 107 25.21 12.65 -15.36
N ASN A 108 24.96 13.72 -14.63
CA ASN A 108 25.47 15.07 -14.90
C ASN A 108 26.90 15.31 -14.36
N ASN A 109 27.67 14.26 -14.16
CA ASN A 109 29.05 14.26 -13.63
C ASN A 109 29.21 14.84 -12.21
N LYS A 110 28.11 15.09 -11.48
CA LYS A 110 28.17 15.53 -10.09
C LYS A 110 28.34 14.34 -9.15
N ILE A 111 29.15 14.57 -8.13
CA ILE A 111 29.33 13.61 -7.03
C ILE A 111 28.70 14.22 -5.77
N ILE A 112 27.88 13.46 -5.10
CA ILE A 112 27.26 13.86 -3.82
C ILE A 112 27.85 12.96 -2.74
N SER A 113 28.36 13.57 -1.68
CA SER A 113 28.77 12.86 -0.47
C SER A 113 27.68 13.01 0.59
N ALA A 114 27.37 11.90 1.27
CA ALA A 114 26.35 11.85 2.31
C ALA A 114 26.75 10.85 3.41
N SER A 115 26.19 11.02 4.60
CA SER A 115 26.35 10.06 5.69
C SER A 115 25.53 8.78 5.48
N LEU A 116 24.43 8.87 4.71
CA LEU A 116 23.50 7.77 4.47
C LEU A 116 22.83 7.92 3.10
N ILE A 117 22.65 6.82 2.39
CA ILE A 117 21.80 6.69 1.21
C ILE A 117 20.49 6.00 1.62
N VAL A 118 19.36 6.66 1.39
CA VAL A 118 18.03 6.06 1.50
C VAL A 118 17.54 5.74 0.09
N ALA A 119 17.54 4.46 -0.27
CA ALA A 119 17.10 4.00 -1.58
C ALA A 119 15.57 3.82 -1.59
N ALA A 120 14.86 4.70 -2.30
CA ALA A 120 13.41 4.69 -2.47
C ALA A 120 13.06 4.69 -3.98
N ASP A 121 13.85 3.98 -4.78
CA ASP A 121 13.82 3.94 -6.24
C ASP A 121 12.94 2.80 -6.82
N GLY A 122 12.02 2.28 -5.99
CA GLY A 122 10.96 1.36 -6.38
C GLY A 122 11.38 -0.10 -6.51
N LYS A 123 10.46 -0.94 -6.97
CA LYS A 123 10.61 -2.40 -6.99
C LYS A 123 11.84 -2.90 -7.78
N ASN A 124 12.26 -2.18 -8.81
CA ASN A 124 13.42 -2.52 -9.64
C ASN A 124 14.70 -1.77 -9.22
N SER A 125 14.82 -1.42 -7.95
CA SER A 125 15.88 -0.60 -7.37
C SER A 125 17.27 -0.86 -7.95
N LEU A 126 17.83 0.18 -8.55
CA LEU A 126 19.23 0.17 -9.03
C LEU A 126 20.20 0.27 -7.86
N ILE A 127 19.85 1.05 -6.83
CA ILE A 127 20.69 1.18 -5.63
C ILE A 127 20.81 -0.16 -4.91
N ARG A 128 19.71 -0.95 -4.81
CA ARG A 128 19.75 -2.32 -4.26
C ARG A 128 20.75 -3.20 -5.01
N LYS A 129 20.75 -3.14 -6.35
CA LYS A 129 21.69 -3.90 -7.19
C LYS A 129 23.12 -3.41 -7.01
N MET A 130 23.36 -2.09 -7.03
CA MET A 130 24.69 -1.49 -6.83
C MET A 130 25.27 -1.80 -5.43
N ALA A 131 24.41 -1.89 -4.42
CA ALA A 131 24.78 -2.27 -3.06
C ALA A 131 25.06 -3.78 -2.90
N GLY A 132 24.93 -4.58 -3.95
CA GLY A 132 25.12 -6.04 -3.90
C GLY A 132 24.10 -6.78 -3.04
N ILE A 133 22.95 -6.16 -2.73
CA ILE A 133 21.91 -6.76 -1.91
C ILE A 133 21.11 -7.75 -2.76
N LYS A 134 21.25 -9.03 -2.46
CA LYS A 134 20.52 -10.13 -3.13
C LYS A 134 19.05 -10.10 -2.73
N GLU A 135 18.17 -10.47 -3.65
CA GLU A 135 16.71 -10.55 -3.45
C GLU A 135 16.16 -11.90 -3.85
N ASN A 136 15.08 -12.30 -3.19
CA ASN A 136 14.17 -13.34 -3.66
C ASN A 136 13.05 -12.66 -4.43
N LYS A 137 12.84 -13.06 -5.67
CA LYS A 137 11.78 -12.55 -6.53
C LYS A 137 10.93 -13.72 -7.01
N SER A 138 9.61 -13.59 -6.83
CA SER A 138 8.64 -14.54 -7.37
C SER A 138 7.47 -13.81 -8.01
N SER A 139 6.99 -14.33 -9.14
CA SER A 139 5.79 -13.83 -9.79
C SER A 139 4.58 -14.62 -9.31
N TYR A 140 3.47 -13.93 -9.07
CA TYR A 140 2.18 -14.57 -8.79
C TYR A 140 1.49 -15.09 -10.07
N GLY A 141 2.03 -14.78 -11.25
CA GLY A 141 1.37 -15.06 -12.54
C GLY A 141 0.12 -14.22 -12.78
N GLN A 142 -0.06 -13.18 -11.95
CA GLN A 142 -1.22 -12.30 -11.95
C GLN A 142 -0.82 -10.87 -12.30
N GLU A 143 -1.79 -10.12 -12.83
CA GLU A 143 -1.72 -8.66 -12.96
C GLU A 143 -2.93 -8.03 -12.25
N ALA A 144 -2.78 -6.85 -11.69
CA ALA A 144 -3.89 -6.07 -11.15
C ALA A 144 -4.41 -5.11 -12.24
N TYR A 145 -5.66 -5.29 -12.65
CA TYR A 145 -6.40 -4.31 -13.42
C TYR A 145 -6.84 -3.18 -12.48
N VAL A 146 -6.47 -1.96 -12.80
CA VAL A 146 -6.77 -0.77 -11.99
C VAL A 146 -7.52 0.25 -12.84
N THR A 147 -8.69 0.67 -12.37
CA THR A 147 -9.52 1.69 -13.01
C THR A 147 -10.34 2.44 -11.96
N GLN A 148 -11.12 3.42 -12.39
CA GLN A 148 -12.13 4.08 -11.59
C GLN A 148 -13.50 3.87 -12.24
N ILE A 149 -14.54 3.94 -11.43
CA ILE A 149 -15.93 3.84 -11.86
C ILE A 149 -16.76 5.00 -11.28
N LEU A 150 -17.75 5.42 -12.06
CA LEU A 150 -18.85 6.28 -11.61
C LEU A 150 -20.08 5.41 -11.39
N HIS A 151 -20.86 5.72 -10.37
CA HIS A 151 -22.12 5.04 -10.04
C HIS A 151 -23.11 5.99 -9.36
N LYS A 152 -24.40 5.65 -9.36
CA LYS A 152 -25.46 6.51 -8.82
C LYS A 152 -25.66 6.29 -7.31
N GLU A 153 -25.62 5.05 -6.87
CA GLU A 153 -25.86 4.67 -5.48
C GLU A 153 -24.66 5.04 -4.59
N ASP A 154 -24.94 5.43 -3.34
CA ASP A 154 -23.88 5.79 -2.38
C ASP A 154 -23.07 4.55 -1.98
N HIS A 155 -21.76 4.65 -2.03
CA HIS A 155 -20.87 3.63 -1.50
C HIS A 155 -20.86 3.58 0.04
N ASN A 156 -21.48 4.55 0.72
CA ASN A 156 -21.60 4.62 2.19
C ASN A 156 -20.25 4.48 2.93
N ASN A 157 -19.16 4.94 2.31
CA ASN A 157 -17.79 4.79 2.85
C ASN A 157 -17.38 3.34 3.14
N ILE A 158 -17.97 2.39 2.38
CA ILE A 158 -17.65 0.97 2.45
C ILE A 158 -16.55 0.66 1.42
N ALA A 159 -15.52 -0.04 1.84
CA ALA A 159 -14.59 -0.74 0.96
C ALA A 159 -15.00 -2.22 0.86
N LEU A 160 -15.01 -2.76 -0.35
CA LEU A 160 -15.28 -4.17 -0.61
C LEU A 160 -13.99 -4.87 -1.03
N GLU A 161 -13.73 -6.04 -0.43
CA GLU A 161 -12.70 -6.99 -0.89
C GLU A 161 -13.41 -8.32 -1.19
N LYS A 162 -13.64 -8.62 -2.46
CA LYS A 162 -14.31 -9.85 -2.91
C LYS A 162 -13.30 -10.81 -3.51
N PHE A 163 -13.11 -11.94 -2.88
CA PHE A 163 -12.19 -12.96 -3.37
C PHE A 163 -12.87 -13.80 -4.45
N LEU A 164 -12.39 -13.65 -5.69
CA LEU A 164 -12.84 -14.38 -6.87
C LEU A 164 -11.84 -15.48 -7.26
N PRO A 165 -12.20 -16.45 -8.11
CA PRO A 165 -11.30 -17.55 -8.49
C PRO A 165 -9.98 -17.11 -9.13
N GLY A 166 -9.98 -16.01 -9.90
CA GLY A 166 -8.78 -15.43 -10.52
C GLY A 166 -7.94 -14.61 -9.57
N GLY A 167 -8.53 -14.08 -8.50
CA GLY A 167 -7.91 -13.21 -7.51
C GLY A 167 -8.90 -12.21 -6.91
N PRO A 168 -8.46 -11.38 -5.96
CA PRO A 168 -9.33 -10.43 -5.29
C PRO A 168 -9.75 -9.26 -6.20
N LEU A 169 -11.02 -8.87 -6.04
CA LEU A 169 -11.61 -7.62 -6.53
C LEU A 169 -11.81 -6.68 -5.35
N ALA A 170 -11.05 -5.59 -5.31
CA ALA A 170 -11.25 -4.51 -4.36
C ALA A 170 -12.02 -3.35 -5.00
N VAL A 171 -13.03 -2.84 -4.28
CA VAL A 171 -13.77 -1.63 -4.61
C VAL A 171 -13.58 -0.65 -3.46
N LEU A 172 -12.98 0.49 -3.72
CA LEU A 172 -12.60 1.45 -2.69
C LEU A 172 -13.35 2.78 -2.90
N PRO A 173 -14.00 3.33 -1.86
CA PRO A 173 -14.74 4.59 -1.97
C PRO A 173 -13.81 5.74 -2.30
N MET A 174 -14.23 6.62 -3.20
CA MET A 174 -13.52 7.84 -3.58
C MET A 174 -14.45 9.05 -3.50
N LYS A 175 -13.88 10.24 -3.42
CA LYS A 175 -14.63 11.50 -3.49
C LYS A 175 -15.50 11.54 -4.74
N LYS A 176 -16.74 12.05 -4.58
CA LYS A 176 -17.67 12.27 -5.67
C LYS A 176 -17.03 13.05 -6.82
N HIS A 177 -17.48 12.76 -8.02
CA HIS A 177 -17.19 13.54 -9.21
C HIS A 177 -18.51 14.06 -9.78
N ASN A 178 -18.71 15.36 -9.72
CA ASN A 178 -19.97 16.00 -10.04
C ASN A 178 -21.14 15.35 -9.24
N ASN A 179 -22.20 14.91 -9.92
CA ASN A 179 -23.38 14.29 -9.30
C ASN A 179 -23.28 12.76 -9.14
N TYR A 180 -22.10 12.17 -9.44
CA TYR A 180 -21.88 10.72 -9.33
C TYR A 180 -20.99 10.39 -8.15
N TYR A 181 -21.30 9.30 -7.48
CA TYR A 181 -20.35 8.65 -6.58
C TYR A 181 -19.25 8.00 -7.40
N ARG A 182 -18.11 7.81 -6.80
CA ARG A 182 -16.93 7.29 -7.49
C ARG A 182 -16.23 6.26 -6.64
N SER A 183 -15.74 5.19 -7.27
CA SER A 183 -14.94 4.17 -6.60
C SER A 183 -13.73 3.79 -7.44
N ALA A 184 -12.64 3.41 -6.76
CA ALA A 184 -11.49 2.79 -7.41
C ALA A 184 -11.66 1.27 -7.43
N ILE A 185 -11.32 0.67 -8.55
CA ILE A 185 -11.30 -0.77 -8.77
C ILE A 185 -9.86 -1.25 -8.83
N ILE A 186 -9.55 -2.29 -8.06
CA ILE A 186 -8.30 -3.04 -8.16
C ILE A 186 -8.67 -4.50 -8.28
N TRP A 187 -8.53 -5.07 -9.47
CA TRP A 187 -8.95 -6.43 -9.75
C TRP A 187 -7.75 -7.28 -10.16
N SER A 188 -7.33 -8.16 -9.28
CA SER A 188 -6.25 -9.10 -9.54
C SER A 188 -6.79 -10.32 -10.27
N ASP A 189 -6.13 -10.72 -11.37
CA ASP A 189 -6.48 -11.91 -12.13
C ASP A 189 -5.25 -12.42 -12.89
N ASN A 190 -5.38 -13.58 -13.56
CA ASN A 190 -4.38 -14.06 -14.47
C ASN A 190 -4.02 -13.00 -15.51
N LYS A 191 -2.76 -12.99 -15.91
CA LYS A 191 -2.20 -11.97 -16.81
C LYS A 191 -2.99 -11.84 -18.12
N GLU A 192 -3.37 -12.97 -18.75
CA GLU A 192 -4.12 -12.98 -20.00
C GLU A 192 -5.51 -12.34 -19.84
N VAL A 193 -6.22 -12.69 -18.78
CA VAL A 193 -7.55 -12.14 -18.46
C VAL A 193 -7.46 -10.64 -18.18
N THR A 194 -6.48 -10.21 -17.36
CA THR A 194 -6.26 -8.80 -17.05
C THR A 194 -5.93 -7.98 -18.29
N ARG A 195 -5.12 -8.52 -19.19
CA ARG A 195 -4.78 -7.83 -20.45
C ARG A 195 -5.95 -7.77 -21.41
N SER A 196 -6.79 -8.80 -21.46
CA SER A 196 -8.03 -8.78 -22.20
C SER A 196 -8.98 -7.69 -21.69
N ARG A 197 -9.17 -7.60 -20.37
CA ARG A 197 -9.95 -6.50 -19.74
C ARG A 197 -9.38 -5.13 -20.08
N LEU A 198 -8.06 -4.97 -20.00
CA LEU A 198 -7.40 -3.71 -20.34
C LEU A 198 -7.62 -3.32 -21.81
N LYS A 199 -7.61 -4.27 -22.73
CA LYS A 199 -7.94 -4.04 -24.14
C LYS A 199 -9.41 -3.67 -24.29
N ALA A 200 -10.30 -4.45 -23.68
CA ALA A 200 -11.75 -4.23 -23.73
C ALA A 200 -12.14 -2.88 -23.13
N SER A 201 -11.49 -2.41 -22.05
CA SER A 201 -11.77 -1.10 -21.46
C SER A 201 -11.51 0.08 -22.41
N LYS A 202 -10.74 -0.12 -23.48
CA LYS A 202 -10.49 0.89 -24.53
C LYS A 202 -11.42 0.74 -25.73
N SER A 203 -11.74 -0.51 -26.15
CA SER A 203 -12.54 -0.79 -27.35
C SER A 203 -14.03 -0.93 -27.07
N ASN A 204 -14.41 -1.42 -25.88
CA ASN A 204 -15.79 -1.63 -25.46
C ASN A 204 -15.90 -1.47 -23.93
N PRO A 205 -15.86 -0.23 -23.39
CA PRO A 205 -15.89 0.03 -21.96
C PRO A 205 -17.17 -0.47 -21.28
N ASP A 206 -18.29 -0.54 -21.99
CA ASP A 206 -19.57 -1.01 -21.44
C ASP A 206 -19.52 -2.50 -21.09
N ALA A 207 -18.76 -3.31 -21.84
CA ALA A 207 -18.55 -4.71 -21.48
C ALA A 207 -17.86 -4.89 -20.12
N ILE A 208 -16.90 -4.04 -19.80
CA ILE A 208 -16.22 -4.05 -18.50
C ILE A 208 -17.14 -3.49 -17.40
N SER A 209 -17.91 -2.45 -17.69
CA SER A 209 -18.93 -1.94 -16.77
C SER A 209 -19.91 -3.05 -16.39
N TYR A 210 -20.44 -3.78 -17.37
CA TYR A 210 -21.35 -4.92 -17.16
C TYR A 210 -20.68 -6.06 -16.36
N GLU A 211 -19.40 -6.39 -16.66
CA GLU A 211 -18.64 -7.38 -15.90
C GLU A 211 -18.52 -6.99 -14.42
N LEU A 212 -18.28 -5.71 -14.12
CA LEU A 212 -18.21 -5.18 -12.76
C LEU A 212 -19.58 -5.16 -12.08
N GLU A 213 -20.64 -4.81 -12.79
CA GLU A 213 -22.03 -4.82 -12.27
C GLU A 213 -22.41 -6.20 -11.76
N ARG A 214 -22.04 -7.28 -12.42
CA ARG A 214 -22.29 -8.66 -11.95
C ARG A 214 -21.73 -8.93 -10.53
N HIS A 215 -20.79 -8.12 -10.07
CA HIS A 215 -20.21 -8.26 -8.75
C HIS A 215 -20.70 -7.22 -7.73
N CYS A 216 -21.21 -6.08 -8.20
CA CYS A 216 -21.47 -4.92 -7.35
C CYS A 216 -22.82 -4.25 -7.59
N PHE A 217 -23.69 -4.75 -8.51
CA PHE A 217 -24.94 -4.10 -8.92
C PHE A 217 -25.89 -3.84 -7.74
N ASP A 218 -26.11 -4.84 -6.89
CA ASP A 218 -27.01 -4.74 -5.73
C ASP A 218 -26.59 -3.65 -4.74
N TRP A 219 -25.34 -3.18 -4.85
CA TRP A 219 -24.78 -2.17 -3.96
C TRP A 219 -24.57 -0.82 -4.64
N LEU A 220 -23.97 -0.79 -5.84
CA LEU A 220 -23.60 0.45 -6.54
C LEU A 220 -24.54 0.83 -7.68
N GLY A 221 -25.47 -0.06 -8.05
CA GLY A 221 -26.32 0.11 -9.22
C GLY A 221 -25.53 0.11 -10.53
N ASN A 222 -25.97 0.89 -11.50
CA ASN A 222 -25.32 0.98 -12.79
C ASN A 222 -23.93 1.62 -12.69
N ILE A 223 -22.97 0.98 -13.32
CA ILE A 223 -21.56 1.35 -13.29
C ILE A 223 -21.11 1.88 -14.65
N LYS A 224 -20.30 2.94 -14.64
CA LYS A 224 -19.64 3.45 -15.82
C LYS A 224 -18.15 3.59 -15.57
N LEU A 225 -17.31 3.08 -16.49
CA LEU A 225 -15.87 3.29 -16.39
C LEU A 225 -15.53 4.78 -16.44
N TYR A 226 -14.53 5.18 -15.65
CA TYR A 226 -14.06 6.55 -15.55
C TYR A 226 -12.54 6.63 -15.53
N GLY A 227 -11.98 7.56 -16.31
CA GLY A 227 -10.54 7.76 -16.38
C GLY A 227 -9.81 6.68 -17.16
N VAL A 228 -8.53 6.50 -16.84
CA VAL A 228 -7.62 5.58 -17.56
C VAL A 228 -7.49 4.28 -16.81
N SER A 229 -7.70 3.17 -17.53
CA SER A 229 -7.42 1.83 -16.99
C SER A 229 -5.96 1.44 -17.20
N ASN A 230 -5.38 0.75 -16.24
CA ASN A 230 -4.00 0.25 -16.28
C ASN A 230 -3.93 -1.19 -15.76
N ALA A 231 -2.85 -1.89 -16.11
CA ALA A 231 -2.52 -3.21 -15.58
C ALA A 231 -1.11 -3.22 -15.00
N PHE A 232 -0.95 -3.80 -13.82
CA PHE A 232 0.31 -3.86 -13.10
C PHE A 232 0.66 -5.30 -12.74
N PRO A 233 1.87 -5.80 -13.08
CA PRO A 233 2.29 -7.15 -12.73
C PRO A 233 2.47 -7.29 -11.21
N LEU A 234 1.95 -8.39 -10.66
CA LEU A 234 2.01 -8.72 -9.25
C LEU A 234 3.20 -9.63 -8.99
N GLU A 235 4.13 -9.13 -8.20
CA GLU A 235 5.39 -9.80 -7.87
C GLU A 235 5.65 -9.66 -6.37
N LEU A 236 6.21 -10.70 -5.77
CA LEU A 236 6.83 -10.63 -4.47
C LEU A 236 8.32 -10.33 -4.66
N ILE A 237 8.80 -9.25 -4.09
CA ILE A 237 10.23 -8.93 -4.04
C ILE A 237 10.62 -8.79 -2.58
N GLN A 238 11.56 -9.62 -2.15
CA GLN A 238 12.03 -9.69 -0.78
C GLN A 238 13.56 -9.73 -0.77
N PRO A 239 14.23 -8.60 -0.55
CA PRO A 239 15.67 -8.56 -0.33
C PRO A 239 16.06 -9.39 0.89
N LYS A 240 17.23 -10.04 0.85
CA LYS A 240 17.77 -10.78 2.00
C LYS A 240 18.03 -9.88 3.19
N ASN A 241 18.49 -8.66 2.92
CA ASN A 241 18.69 -7.58 3.89
C ASN A 241 18.15 -6.29 3.27
N ILE A 242 17.61 -5.40 4.09
CA ILE A 242 17.21 -4.07 3.63
C ILE A 242 18.29 -3.01 3.93
N THR A 243 19.41 -3.45 4.49
CA THR A 243 20.52 -2.57 4.89
C THR A 243 21.87 -3.08 4.37
N SER A 244 22.75 -2.16 4.05
CA SER A 244 24.17 -2.36 3.83
C SER A 244 24.94 -1.20 4.46
N GLU A 245 26.28 -1.18 4.39
CA GLU A 245 27.04 -0.05 4.92
C GLU A 245 26.53 1.26 4.32
N ARG A 246 26.07 2.21 5.15
CA ARG A 246 25.56 3.52 4.75
C ARG A 246 24.42 3.51 3.71
N ILE A 247 23.74 2.40 3.57
CA ILE A 247 22.61 2.24 2.65
C ILE A 247 21.45 1.58 3.36
N ILE A 248 20.25 2.15 3.20
CA ILE A 248 19.00 1.55 3.61
C ILE A 248 18.00 1.57 2.44
N LEU A 249 17.30 0.45 2.26
CA LEU A 249 16.18 0.35 1.30
C LEU A 249 14.88 0.74 1.98
N MET A 250 14.04 1.50 1.27
CA MET A 250 12.72 1.95 1.74
C MET A 250 11.65 1.76 0.65
N GLY A 251 10.39 1.66 1.07
CA GLY A 251 9.28 1.46 0.14
C GLY A 251 9.41 0.16 -0.66
N ASP A 252 9.02 0.20 -1.92
CA ASP A 252 9.10 -0.98 -2.81
C ASP A 252 10.53 -1.44 -3.11
N ALA A 253 11.53 -0.60 -2.88
CA ALA A 253 12.94 -1.02 -2.94
C ALA A 253 13.28 -2.02 -1.82
N ALA A 254 12.63 -1.89 -0.65
CA ALA A 254 12.80 -2.78 0.50
C ALA A 254 11.89 -4.02 0.43
N HIS A 255 10.68 -3.89 -0.12
CA HIS A 255 9.73 -5.00 -0.26
C HIS A 255 8.59 -4.62 -1.20
N ALA A 256 8.28 -5.50 -2.15
CA ALA A 256 7.05 -5.42 -2.93
C ALA A 256 6.21 -6.66 -2.59
N ILE A 257 4.95 -6.44 -2.24
CA ILE A 257 4.02 -7.48 -1.77
C ILE A 257 2.74 -7.48 -2.59
N HIS A 258 1.96 -8.57 -2.50
CA HIS A 258 0.64 -8.63 -3.13
C HIS A 258 -0.26 -7.49 -2.58
N PRO A 259 -1.05 -6.81 -3.45
CA PRO A 259 -1.85 -5.64 -3.06
C PRO A 259 -3.10 -5.95 -2.21
N ILE A 260 -3.24 -7.18 -1.69
CA ILE A 260 -4.35 -7.55 -0.81
C ILE A 260 -4.48 -6.53 0.32
N ALA A 261 -5.67 -6.02 0.50
CA ALA A 261 -6.04 -4.99 1.48
C ALA A 261 -5.19 -3.69 1.41
N GLY A 262 -4.49 -3.42 0.29
CA GLY A 262 -3.71 -2.19 0.11
C GLY A 262 -2.58 -1.97 1.11
N GLN A 263 -2.02 -3.03 1.70
CA GLN A 263 -1.10 -2.92 2.84
C GLN A 263 0.35 -2.57 2.49
N GLY A 264 0.79 -2.73 1.23
CA GLY A 264 2.19 -2.49 0.84
C GLY A 264 2.65 -1.05 1.13
N PHE A 265 1.85 -0.08 0.73
CA PHE A 265 2.13 1.33 0.98
C PHE A 265 2.11 1.67 2.48
N ASN A 266 1.13 1.14 3.23
CA ASN A 266 1.01 1.36 4.67
C ASN A 266 2.18 0.75 5.45
N LEU A 267 2.66 -0.43 5.06
CA LEU A 267 3.87 -1.05 5.61
C LEU A 267 5.10 -0.15 5.41
N SER A 268 5.22 0.44 4.22
CA SER A 268 6.31 1.37 3.89
C SER A 268 6.25 2.63 4.73
N LEU A 269 5.07 3.23 4.91
CA LEU A 269 4.88 4.43 5.74
C LEU A 269 5.26 4.18 7.20
N ARG A 270 4.80 3.07 7.80
CA ARG A 270 5.22 2.67 9.18
C ARG A 270 6.73 2.49 9.28
N GLY A 271 7.35 1.97 8.21
CA GLY A 271 8.80 1.84 8.14
C GLY A 271 9.50 3.20 8.13
N MET A 272 9.03 4.14 7.31
CA MET A 272 9.60 5.49 7.19
C MET A 272 9.46 6.27 8.50
N GLU A 273 8.27 6.23 9.11
CA GLU A 273 8.01 6.84 10.42
C GLU A 273 9.00 6.33 11.47
N LYS A 274 9.10 5.00 11.62
CA LYS A 274 10.01 4.39 12.60
C LYS A 274 11.47 4.72 12.35
N PHE A 275 11.88 4.75 11.08
CA PHE A 275 13.25 5.10 10.73
C PHE A 275 13.55 6.58 11.02
N SER A 276 12.61 7.49 10.71
CA SER A 276 12.78 8.91 10.98
C SER A 276 12.90 9.21 12.47
N GLU A 277 12.08 8.57 13.32
CA GLU A 277 12.18 8.65 14.79
C GLU A 277 13.57 8.19 15.27
N MET A 278 14.01 7.02 14.82
CA MET A 278 15.32 6.47 15.22
C MET A 278 16.48 7.36 14.75
N CYS A 279 16.39 7.93 13.54
CA CYS A 279 17.39 8.88 13.04
C CYS A 279 17.40 10.17 13.86
N ALA A 280 16.23 10.72 14.22
CA ALA A 280 16.14 11.93 15.00
C ALA A 280 16.81 11.77 16.38
N VAL A 281 16.50 10.69 17.10
CA VAL A 281 17.14 10.36 18.38
C VAL A 281 18.64 10.20 18.22
N ARG A 282 19.10 9.50 17.19
CA ARG A 282 20.52 9.24 17.00
C ARG A 282 21.29 10.50 16.62
N ALA A 283 20.69 11.32 15.74
CA ALA A 283 21.30 12.61 15.34
C ALA A 283 21.37 13.61 16.50
N SER A 284 20.36 13.67 17.39
CA SER A 284 20.37 14.54 18.57
C SER A 284 21.51 14.20 19.56
N LEU A 285 21.97 12.94 19.54
CA LEU A 285 23.10 12.47 20.33
C LEU A 285 24.46 12.63 19.60
N GLY A 286 24.49 13.26 18.43
CA GLY A 286 25.70 13.38 17.61
C GLY A 286 26.23 12.07 17.03
N LEU A 287 25.42 11.01 17.04
CA LEU A 287 25.84 9.68 16.60
C LEU A 287 25.60 9.46 15.09
N ASP A 288 26.45 8.67 14.47
CA ASP A 288 26.43 8.39 13.03
C ASP A 288 25.16 7.58 12.63
N ILE A 289 24.29 8.20 11.83
CA ILE A 289 23.05 7.60 11.29
C ILE A 289 23.30 6.61 10.13
N GLY A 290 24.50 6.61 9.57
CA GLY A 290 24.89 5.72 8.47
C GLY A 290 25.55 4.43 8.95
N SER A 291 25.86 4.28 10.24
CA SER A 291 26.58 3.11 10.75
C SER A 291 25.78 1.83 10.56
N ILE A 292 26.45 0.75 10.11
CA ILE A 292 25.81 -0.55 9.85
C ILE A 292 25.11 -1.12 11.09
N LYS A 293 25.65 -0.88 12.29
CA LYS A 293 25.03 -1.33 13.56
C LYS A 293 23.65 -0.69 13.72
N PHE A 294 23.54 0.63 13.52
CA PHE A 294 22.29 1.35 13.62
C PHE A 294 21.25 0.87 12.58
N LEU A 295 21.72 0.70 11.34
CA LEU A 295 20.83 0.25 10.24
C LEU A 295 20.32 -1.16 10.50
N LYS A 296 21.15 -2.08 11.00
CA LYS A 296 20.73 -3.43 11.39
C LYS A 296 19.80 -3.44 12.60
N ASP A 297 19.96 -2.54 13.56
CA ASP A 297 19.02 -2.40 14.68
C ASP A 297 17.62 -1.99 14.18
N TYR A 298 17.55 -1.09 13.21
CA TYR A 298 16.28 -0.76 12.54
C TYR A 298 15.71 -1.98 11.81
N GLU A 299 16.51 -2.66 10.98
CA GLU A 299 16.08 -3.85 10.23
C GLU A 299 15.50 -4.91 11.16
N LYS A 300 16.17 -5.20 12.29
CA LYS A 300 15.71 -6.14 13.30
C LYS A 300 14.35 -5.75 13.89
N LYS A 301 14.16 -4.46 14.22
CA LYS A 301 12.88 -3.95 14.77
C LYS A 301 11.73 -4.07 13.76
N ARG A 302 12.01 -3.98 12.47
CA ARG A 302 11.00 -4.06 11.40
C ARG A 302 10.69 -5.49 10.95
N LYS A 303 11.59 -6.43 11.23
CA LYS A 303 11.53 -7.79 10.68
C LYS A 303 10.19 -8.49 10.96
N LEU A 304 9.70 -8.42 12.19
CA LEU A 304 8.44 -9.09 12.57
C LEU A 304 7.25 -8.53 11.83
N ASP A 305 7.11 -7.19 11.74
CA ASP A 305 6.02 -6.54 11.02
C ASP A 305 6.04 -6.88 9.52
N VAL A 306 7.21 -6.84 8.90
CA VAL A 306 7.38 -7.15 7.47
C VAL A 306 7.09 -8.63 7.19
N VAL A 307 7.69 -9.55 7.94
CA VAL A 307 7.54 -11.00 7.71
C VAL A 307 6.10 -11.43 7.98
N SER A 308 5.48 -10.94 9.05
CA SER A 308 4.08 -11.25 9.38
C SER A 308 3.14 -10.82 8.26
N LEU A 309 3.33 -9.61 7.73
CA LEU A 309 2.46 -9.12 6.64
C LEU A 309 2.68 -9.88 5.34
N ILE A 310 3.92 -10.16 4.95
CA ILE A 310 4.23 -10.94 3.75
C ILE A 310 3.59 -12.32 3.86
N ASN A 311 3.76 -13.02 4.97
CA ASN A 311 3.20 -14.35 5.17
C ASN A 311 1.67 -14.32 5.19
N ALA A 312 1.06 -13.32 5.85
CA ALA A 312 -0.39 -13.17 5.87
C ALA A 312 -0.97 -12.92 4.47
N THR A 313 -0.40 -11.98 3.72
CA THR A 313 -0.90 -11.68 2.36
C THR A 313 -0.66 -12.82 1.38
N HIS A 314 0.47 -13.53 1.48
CA HIS A 314 0.75 -14.70 0.67
C HIS A 314 -0.21 -15.85 1.01
N ALA A 315 -0.39 -16.16 2.30
CA ALA A 315 -1.31 -17.22 2.74
C ALA A 315 -2.76 -16.93 2.35
N LEU A 316 -3.22 -15.67 2.47
CA LEU A 316 -4.53 -15.25 2.01
C LEU A 316 -4.69 -15.44 0.50
N ASN A 317 -3.71 -14.99 -0.29
CA ASN A 317 -3.76 -15.16 -1.75
C ASN A 317 -3.86 -16.64 -2.14
N GLU A 318 -3.02 -17.52 -1.57
CA GLU A 318 -3.03 -18.95 -1.85
C GLU A 318 -4.32 -19.63 -1.37
N LEU A 319 -4.80 -19.25 -0.17
CA LEU A 319 -6.03 -19.79 0.39
C LEU A 319 -7.25 -19.44 -0.47
N PHE A 320 -7.35 -18.20 -0.94
CA PHE A 320 -8.52 -17.74 -1.70
C PHE A 320 -8.48 -18.11 -3.20
N ARG A 321 -7.30 -18.30 -3.78
CA ARG A 321 -7.14 -18.85 -5.15
C ARG A 321 -7.55 -20.30 -5.27
N ASN A 322 -7.47 -21.06 -4.20
CA ASN A 322 -7.71 -22.50 -4.23
C ASN A 322 -9.21 -22.80 -4.37
N SER A 323 -9.59 -23.46 -5.46
CA SER A 323 -10.99 -23.78 -5.78
C SER A 323 -11.47 -25.13 -5.19
N LYS A 324 -10.59 -25.90 -4.53
CA LYS A 324 -10.95 -27.22 -3.96
C LYS A 324 -12.06 -27.09 -2.93
N PRO A 325 -13.09 -27.99 -2.95
CA PRO A 325 -14.26 -27.87 -2.07
C PRO A 325 -13.92 -27.79 -0.56
N TYR A 326 -13.00 -28.63 -0.09
CA TYR A 326 -12.61 -28.63 1.32
C TYR A 326 -11.91 -27.33 1.76
N ILE A 327 -11.13 -26.70 0.86
CA ILE A 327 -10.50 -25.39 1.13
C ILE A 327 -11.58 -24.30 1.23
N LYS A 328 -12.60 -24.33 0.37
CA LYS A 328 -13.76 -23.41 0.46
C LYS A 328 -14.46 -23.55 1.81
N THR A 329 -14.64 -24.76 2.30
CA THR A 329 -15.25 -25.00 3.62
C THR A 329 -14.38 -24.42 4.75
N ILE A 330 -13.07 -24.68 4.73
CA ILE A 330 -12.13 -24.11 5.73
C ILE A 330 -12.15 -22.58 5.71
N ARG A 331 -12.17 -21.95 4.52
CA ARG A 331 -12.26 -20.48 4.42
C ARG A 331 -13.52 -19.95 5.07
N ARG A 332 -14.68 -20.55 4.75
CA ARG A 332 -15.98 -20.14 5.28
C ARG A 332 -16.02 -20.29 6.79
N LEU A 333 -15.53 -21.40 7.32
CA LEU A 333 -15.40 -21.59 8.77
C LEU A 333 -14.45 -20.54 9.38
N GLY A 334 -13.31 -20.27 8.78
CA GLY A 334 -12.40 -19.23 9.23
C GLY A 334 -13.02 -17.83 9.26
N LEU A 335 -13.69 -17.42 8.17
CA LEU A 335 -14.42 -16.15 8.12
C LEU A 335 -15.52 -16.07 9.18
N SER A 336 -16.32 -17.12 9.34
CA SER A 336 -17.35 -17.21 10.37
C SER A 336 -16.76 -17.11 11.77
N THR A 337 -15.67 -17.84 12.06
CA THR A 337 -15.00 -17.80 13.37
C THR A 337 -14.53 -16.38 13.69
N VAL A 338 -13.85 -15.71 12.75
CA VAL A 338 -13.38 -14.33 12.97
C VAL A 338 -14.56 -13.36 13.14
N SER A 339 -15.63 -13.54 12.35
CA SER A 339 -16.86 -12.71 12.45
C SER A 339 -17.52 -12.80 13.82
N ASN A 340 -17.56 -14.01 14.40
CA ASN A 340 -18.20 -14.30 15.68
C ASN A 340 -17.27 -14.15 16.90
N ALA A 341 -15.97 -13.86 16.70
CA ALA A 341 -15.00 -13.68 17.77
C ALA A 341 -14.54 -12.21 17.85
N PRO A 342 -15.20 -11.36 18.68
CA PRO A 342 -14.91 -9.92 18.74
C PRO A 342 -13.46 -9.59 19.06
N PHE A 343 -12.79 -10.43 19.84
CA PHE A 343 -11.37 -10.27 20.17
C PHE A 343 -10.47 -10.43 18.93
N LEU A 344 -10.67 -11.49 18.16
CA LEU A 344 -9.93 -11.73 16.92
C LEU A 344 -10.21 -10.62 15.90
N LYS A 345 -11.48 -10.27 15.72
CA LYS A 345 -11.89 -9.19 14.83
C LYS A 345 -11.17 -7.88 15.15
N ARG A 346 -11.10 -7.49 16.44
CA ARG A 346 -10.38 -6.30 16.87
C ARG A 346 -8.87 -6.39 16.63
N ALA A 347 -8.25 -7.53 16.88
CA ALA A 347 -6.83 -7.74 16.62
C ALA A 347 -6.50 -7.56 15.13
N PHE A 348 -7.31 -8.13 14.23
CA PHE A 348 -7.17 -7.94 12.78
C PHE A 348 -7.39 -6.48 12.37
N MET A 349 -8.40 -5.81 12.92
CA MET A 349 -8.67 -4.39 12.65
C MET A 349 -7.47 -3.53 13.07
N LYS A 350 -6.98 -3.71 14.29
CA LYS A 350 -5.82 -2.98 14.81
C LYS A 350 -4.61 -3.15 13.90
N TYR A 351 -4.31 -4.39 13.50
CA TYR A 351 -3.21 -4.68 12.60
C TYR A 351 -3.41 -4.04 11.20
N ALA A 352 -4.62 -4.14 10.63
CA ALA A 352 -4.94 -3.55 9.33
C ALA A 352 -4.89 -2.01 9.34
N MET A 353 -5.30 -1.39 10.45
CA MET A 353 -5.19 0.06 10.67
C MET A 353 -3.75 0.52 10.93
N GLY A 354 -2.83 -0.39 11.27
CA GLY A 354 -1.43 -0.06 11.55
C GLY A 354 -1.21 0.67 12.88
N ILE A 355 -2.00 0.32 13.91
CA ILE A 355 -2.00 0.94 15.25
C ILE A 355 -1.74 -0.09 16.35
#